data_e37f6a23862309fa2fbfa43c7a8212c4
#
_entry.id   e37f6a23862309fa2fbfa43c7a8212c4
#
_cell.length_a   1.000
_cell.length_b   1.000
_cell.length_c   1.000
_cell.angle_alpha   90.00
_cell.angle_beta   90.00
_cell.angle_gamma   90.00
#
_symmetry.space_group_name_H-M   'P 1'
#
loop_
_entity.id
_entity.type
_entity.pdbx_description
1 polymer ?
#
loop_
_entity_poly.entity_id
_entity_poly.type
_entity_poly.pdbx_seq_one_letter_code
_entity_poly.pdbx_strand_id
1 'polypeptide(L)'
;MKFFCLLFAGLLCLFSNAYAADPQFDGQCAMGMSEGNKMATNCSVLWVGPDDKLYCFFNQAAKEKFLQSPRQNMTRAQAFWEDPENLKRLIRRE
;
A
#
# COMPACT_ATOMS: atom_id res chain seq x y z
N MET A 1 -42.98 -8.46 2.23
CA MET A 1 -42.33 -8.24 3.52
C MET A 1 -41.04 -9.04 3.67
N LYS A 2 -41.10 -10.35 3.43
CA LYS A 2 -39.92 -11.20 3.54
C LYS A 2 -38.82 -10.83 2.55
N PHE A 3 -39.17 -10.23 1.44
CA PHE A 3 -38.22 -9.85 0.41
C PHE A 3 -37.26 -8.74 0.87
N PHE A 4 -37.73 -7.88 1.72
CA PHE A 4 -36.89 -6.79 2.23
C PHE A 4 -35.74 -7.30 3.06
N CYS A 5 -35.96 -8.33 3.85
CA CYS A 5 -34.93 -8.92 4.67
C CYS A 5 -33.81 -9.53 3.83
N LEU A 6 -34.18 -10.15 2.71
CA LEU A 6 -33.21 -10.78 1.82
C LEU A 6 -32.36 -9.73 1.12
N LEU A 7 -32.96 -8.63 0.67
CA LEU A 7 -32.25 -7.53 0.03
C LEU A 7 -31.27 -6.89 1.01
N PHE A 8 -31.72 -6.74 2.24
CA PHE A 8 -30.90 -6.15 3.28
C PHE A 8 -29.65 -7.00 3.58
N ALA A 9 -29.85 -8.32 3.64
CA ALA A 9 -28.74 -9.24 3.86
C ALA A 9 -27.71 -9.15 2.71
N GLY A 10 -28.17 -9.01 1.50
CA GLY A 10 -27.29 -8.84 0.34
C GLY A 10 -26.42 -7.60 0.43
N LEU A 11 -26.99 -6.51 0.91
CA LEU A 11 -26.25 -5.27 1.11
C LEU A 11 -25.13 -5.43 2.14
N LEU A 12 -25.42 -6.11 3.22
CA LEU A 12 -24.42 -6.36 4.27
C LEU A 12 -23.23 -7.15 3.74
N CYS A 13 -23.49 -8.13 2.90
CA CYS A 13 -22.42 -8.92 2.29
C CYS A 13 -21.51 -8.08 1.42
N LEU A 14 -22.06 -7.10 0.70
CA LEU A 14 -21.26 -6.20 -0.14
C LEU A 14 -20.29 -5.36 0.70
N PHE A 15 -20.73 -4.89 1.86
CA PHE A 15 -19.86 -4.12 2.73
C PHE A 15 -18.70 -4.94 3.24
N SER A 16 -18.90 -6.22 3.52
CA SER A 16 -17.83 -7.09 4.01
C SER A 16 -16.69 -7.19 3.03
N ASN A 17 -16.97 -7.16 1.74
CA ASN A 17 -15.94 -7.28 0.71
C ASN A 17 -15.06 -6.05 0.57
N ALA A 18 -15.51 -4.89 1.06
CA ALA A 18 -14.77 -3.65 0.94
C ALA A 18 -13.49 -3.61 1.77
N TYR A 19 -13.33 -4.52 2.72
CA TYR A 19 -12.18 -4.54 3.63
C TYR A 19 -11.08 -5.49 3.21
N ALA A 20 -11.22 -6.15 2.09
CA ALA A 20 -10.27 -7.16 1.65
C ALA A 20 -9.27 -6.59 0.63
N ALA A 21 -8.67 -5.45 0.96
CA ALA A 21 -7.66 -4.85 0.08
C ALA A 21 -6.30 -5.50 0.34
N ASP A 22 -5.62 -5.91 -0.73
CA ASP A 22 -4.28 -6.46 -0.63
C ASP A 22 -3.27 -5.33 -0.42
N PRO A 23 -2.26 -5.54 0.44
CA PRO A 23 -1.22 -4.52 0.60
C PRO A 23 -0.38 -4.39 -0.66
N GLN A 24 0.10 -3.17 -0.90
CA GLN A 24 0.99 -2.90 -2.01
C GLN A 24 2.33 -3.62 -1.81
N PHE A 25 2.97 -4.00 -2.91
CA PHE A 25 4.29 -4.63 -2.91
C PHE A 25 4.32 -5.95 -2.13
N ASP A 26 3.20 -6.69 -2.17
CA ASP A 26 3.04 -7.97 -1.44
C ASP A 26 3.32 -7.83 0.05
N GLY A 27 3.03 -6.67 0.63
CA GLY A 27 3.23 -6.43 2.05
C GLY A 27 4.67 -6.11 2.44
N GLN A 28 5.54 -5.90 1.47
CA GLN A 28 6.91 -5.49 1.77
C GLN A 28 6.95 -4.02 2.17
N CYS A 29 7.99 -3.63 2.89
CA CYS A 29 8.12 -2.28 3.42
C CYS A 29 8.15 -1.24 2.30
N ALA A 30 7.16 -0.33 2.29
CA ALA A 30 7.05 0.67 1.25
C ALA A 30 8.24 1.64 1.26
N MET A 31 8.77 1.98 2.44
CA MET A 31 9.95 2.83 2.53
C MET A 31 11.17 2.11 1.97
N GLY A 32 11.36 0.85 2.34
CA GLY A 32 12.43 0.03 1.76
C GLY A 32 12.32 -0.03 0.26
N MET A 33 11.11 -0.26 -0.24
CA MET A 33 10.86 -0.32 -1.68
C MET A 33 11.27 0.99 -2.38
N SER A 34 10.97 2.13 -1.76
CA SER A 34 11.35 3.44 -2.33
C SER A 34 12.87 3.65 -2.32
N GLU A 35 13.58 2.89 -1.50
CA GLU A 35 15.04 2.95 -1.42
C GLU A 35 15.72 1.83 -2.21
N GLY A 36 14.94 1.02 -2.90
CA GLY A 36 15.49 -0.08 -3.69
C GLY A 36 15.80 -1.34 -2.90
N ASN A 37 15.16 -1.50 -1.74
CA ASN A 37 15.36 -2.64 -0.87
C ASN A 37 14.05 -3.40 -0.65
N LYS A 38 14.04 -4.68 -0.98
CA LYS A 38 12.89 -5.54 -0.68
C LYS A 38 13.01 -6.04 0.75
N MET A 39 12.04 -5.67 1.56
CA MET A 39 12.08 -5.97 2.99
C MET A 39 10.71 -6.47 3.42
N ALA A 40 10.64 -7.73 3.83
CA ALA A 40 9.39 -8.33 4.27
C ALA A 40 8.91 -7.70 5.57
N THR A 41 7.58 -7.58 5.72
CA THR A 41 6.96 -7.09 6.94
C THR A 41 5.80 -8.00 7.31
N ASN A 42 5.31 -7.85 8.55
CA ASN A 42 4.08 -8.51 8.97
C ASN A 42 2.88 -7.56 8.84
N CYS A 43 3.07 -6.40 8.22
CA CYS A 43 2.03 -5.40 8.00
C CYS A 43 1.35 -4.92 9.28
N SER A 44 2.05 -4.97 10.41
CA SER A 44 1.50 -4.43 11.66
C SER A 44 1.56 -2.90 11.71
N VAL A 45 2.42 -2.28 10.91
CA VAL A 45 2.49 -0.83 10.74
C VAL A 45 1.97 -0.50 9.34
N LEU A 46 0.83 0.18 9.27
CA LEU A 46 0.09 0.40 8.04
C LEU A 46 -0.18 1.88 7.79
N TRP A 47 -0.42 2.19 6.51
CA TRP A 47 -0.89 3.50 6.09
C TRP A 47 -1.76 3.33 4.86
N VAL A 48 -2.92 3.99 4.86
CA VAL A 48 -3.78 4.03 3.67
C VAL A 48 -3.47 5.31 2.93
N GLY A 49 -2.95 5.17 1.73
CA GLY A 49 -2.54 6.32 0.93
C GLY A 49 -3.72 7.06 0.31
N PRO A 50 -3.44 8.21 -0.32
CA PRO A 50 -4.47 8.99 -1.02
C PRO A 50 -5.07 8.26 -2.23
N ASP A 51 -4.41 7.20 -2.69
CA ASP A 51 -4.88 6.32 -3.76
C ASP A 51 -5.78 5.20 -3.23
N ASP A 52 -6.14 5.22 -1.95
CA ASP A 52 -6.91 4.19 -1.25
C ASP A 52 -6.22 2.83 -1.21
N LYS A 53 -4.92 2.82 -1.39
CA LYS A 53 -4.13 1.59 -1.33
C LYS A 53 -3.45 1.47 0.02
N LEU A 54 -3.22 0.23 0.42
CA LEU A 54 -2.65 -0.10 1.73
C LEU A 54 -1.15 -0.29 1.60
N TYR A 55 -0.40 0.40 2.44
CA TYR A 55 1.06 0.32 2.46
C TYR A 55 1.52 -0.22 3.81
N CYS A 56 2.47 -1.16 3.76
CA CYS A 56 3.05 -1.77 4.96
C CYS A 56 4.45 -1.22 5.20
N PHE A 57 4.88 -1.22 6.45
CA PHE A 57 6.19 -0.72 6.84
C PHE A 57 6.86 -1.66 7.81
N PHE A 58 8.18 -1.70 7.77
CA PHE A 58 8.96 -2.54 8.65
C PHE A 58 8.79 -2.13 10.13
N ASN A 59 8.73 -0.82 10.37
CA ASN A 59 8.51 -0.27 11.71
C ASN A 59 7.94 1.15 11.60
N GLN A 60 7.66 1.74 12.74
CA GLN A 60 7.08 3.09 12.77
C GLN A 60 8.02 4.15 12.20
N ALA A 61 9.32 4.00 12.42
CA ALA A 61 10.31 4.95 11.90
C ALA A 61 10.31 4.95 10.37
N ALA A 62 10.18 3.78 9.75
CA ALA A 62 10.10 3.68 8.29
C ALA A 62 8.84 4.39 7.77
N LYS A 63 7.71 4.22 8.44
CA LYS A 63 6.47 4.90 8.07
C LYS A 63 6.63 6.41 8.16
N GLU A 64 7.19 6.91 9.24
CA GLU A 64 7.38 8.35 9.41
C GLU A 64 8.30 8.93 8.35
N LYS A 65 9.38 8.22 8.02
CA LYS A 65 10.29 8.64 6.95
C LYS A 65 9.58 8.70 5.60
N PHE A 66 8.76 7.68 5.31
CA PHE A 66 7.98 7.64 4.07
C PHE A 66 7.04 8.84 3.97
N LEU A 67 6.39 9.19 5.07
CA LEU A 67 5.40 10.25 5.10
C LEU A 67 5.98 11.66 5.07
N GLN A 68 7.31 11.80 5.16
CA GLN A 68 7.96 13.10 4.95
C GLN A 68 7.85 13.56 3.50
N SER A 69 7.82 12.62 2.56
CA SER A 69 7.65 12.90 1.13
C SER A 69 6.84 11.77 0.50
N PRO A 70 5.56 11.64 0.86
CA PRO A 70 4.80 10.44 0.51
C PRO A 70 4.64 10.27 -1.00
N ARG A 71 4.36 11.33 -1.73
CA ARG A 71 4.15 11.24 -3.17
C ARG A 71 5.42 10.80 -3.89
N GLN A 72 6.55 11.39 -3.56
CA GLN A 72 7.83 11.02 -4.15
C GLN A 72 8.18 9.58 -3.80
N ASN A 73 8.00 9.20 -2.54
CA ASN A 73 8.31 7.85 -2.09
C ASN A 73 7.38 6.81 -2.72
N MET A 74 6.10 7.14 -2.92
CA MET A 74 5.17 6.27 -3.64
C MET A 74 5.63 6.05 -5.08
N THR A 75 6.04 7.12 -5.76
CA THR A 75 6.52 7.03 -7.14
C THR A 75 7.77 6.17 -7.24
N ARG A 76 8.72 6.37 -6.33
CA ARG A 76 9.95 5.58 -6.31
C ARG A 76 9.68 4.11 -6.01
N ALA A 77 8.84 3.85 -5.03
CA ALA A 77 8.49 2.48 -4.66
C ALA A 77 7.83 1.75 -5.81
N GLN A 78 6.88 2.39 -6.47
CA GLN A 78 6.18 1.78 -7.61
C GLN A 78 7.14 1.53 -8.77
N ALA A 79 8.02 2.48 -9.05
CA ALA A 79 9.01 2.33 -10.13
C ALA A 79 9.91 1.12 -9.87
N PHE A 80 10.41 0.98 -8.66
CA PHE A 80 11.26 -0.16 -8.28
C PHE A 80 10.50 -1.48 -8.33
N TRP A 81 9.25 -1.47 -7.90
CA TRP A 81 8.41 -2.66 -7.92
C TRP A 81 8.21 -3.18 -9.35
N GLU A 82 7.99 -2.26 -10.30
CA GLU A 82 7.78 -2.63 -11.70
C GLU A 82 9.06 -3.13 -12.36
N ASP A 83 10.17 -2.46 -12.12
CA ASP A 83 11.48 -2.82 -12.67
C ASP A 83 12.56 -2.10 -11.86
N PRO A 84 13.46 -2.82 -11.19
CA PRO A 84 14.52 -2.19 -10.40
C PRO A 84 15.33 -1.13 -11.14
N GLU A 85 15.49 -1.25 -12.46
CA GLU A 85 16.20 -0.26 -13.26
C GLU A 85 15.47 1.07 -13.31
N ASN A 86 14.15 1.07 -13.17
CA ASN A 86 13.36 2.31 -13.16
C ASN A 86 13.79 3.25 -12.03
N LEU A 87 14.05 2.68 -10.86
CA LEU A 87 14.45 3.50 -9.71
C LEU A 87 15.80 4.16 -9.97
N LYS A 88 16.74 3.44 -10.55
CA LYS A 88 18.04 4.01 -10.91
C LYS A 88 17.90 5.19 -11.85
N ARG A 89 17.01 5.09 -12.83
CA ARG A 89 16.74 6.17 -13.76
C ARG A 89 16.16 7.40 -13.07
N LEU A 90 15.24 7.18 -12.15
CA LEU A 90 14.63 8.27 -11.38
C LEU A 90 15.66 9.00 -10.53
N ILE A 91 16.50 8.27 -9.84
CA ILE A 91 17.53 8.85 -8.98
C ILE A 91 18.52 9.67 -9.80
N ARG A 92 18.89 9.20 -10.99
CA ARG A 92 19.82 9.93 -11.85
C ARG A 92 19.28 11.28 -12.33
N ARG A 93 17.96 11.40 -12.46
CA ARG A 93 17.33 12.65 -12.87
C ARG A 93 17.29 13.69 -11.77
N GLU A 94 17.38 13.26 -10.55
CA GLU A 94 17.37 14.13 -9.39
C GLU A 94 18.77 14.65 -9.07
#